data_9538c31e501b88851bb546f14aea6598
#
_entry.id   9538c31e501b88851bb546f14aea6598
#
_cell.length_a   1.000
_cell.length_b   1.000
_cell.length_c   1.000
_cell.angle_alpha   90.00
_cell.angle_beta   90.00
_cell.angle_gamma   90.00
#
_symmetry.space_group_name_H-M   'P 1'
#
loop_
_entity.id
_entity.type
_entity.pdbx_description
1 polymer ?
#
loop_
_entity_poly.entity_id
_entity_poly.type
_entity_poly.pdbx_seq_one_letter_code
_entity_poly.pdbx_strand_id
1 'polypeptide(L)'
;MNSQQEQTLKNQFIELTFNKEWRKKLDETPKSYRDAELIEYCLSKAWPDAIIYVRKKNSPSDSIILGKAEEIKQCLFDAITASAWGDDFDTWHDNMCSNTDFGMRYGVWQKFINMSFKYIYCINDKLNSRIRVDFNDCHIPLDDNTLLWCNNKGITDIKAWNDVTPDEYKRIRDGVHNEIENNSTVDNALQLEFLVWRIKKICDVLKNIKNLKDNLDGLETSISFFEDCGFDLENNSNVTAVLNQMDILKEYIAFSKFL
;
A
#
# COMPACT_ATOMS: atom_id res chain seq x y z
N MET A 1 -16.91 -8.49 2.56
CA MET A 1 -16.90 -7.18 3.27
C MET A 1 -18.18 -6.44 2.91
N ASN A 2 -18.85 -5.74 3.85
CA ASN A 2 -20.02 -4.97 3.44
C ASN A 2 -19.60 -3.66 2.72
N SER A 3 -20.50 -3.10 1.91
CA SER A 3 -20.24 -1.92 1.07
C SER A 3 -19.80 -0.67 1.87
N GLN A 4 -20.26 -0.52 3.09
CA GLN A 4 -19.88 0.61 3.95
C GLN A 4 -18.44 0.47 4.47
N GLN A 5 -18.03 -0.74 4.83
CA GLN A 5 -16.66 -1.03 5.26
C GLN A 5 -15.68 -0.85 4.10
N GLU A 6 -16.03 -1.33 2.93
CA GLU A 6 -15.26 -1.15 1.70
C GLU A 6 -15.07 0.33 1.37
N GLN A 7 -16.16 1.12 1.35
CA GLN A 7 -16.08 2.55 1.08
C GLN A 7 -15.23 3.30 2.11
N THR A 8 -15.30 2.90 3.38
CA THR A 8 -14.45 3.47 4.43
C THR A 8 -12.97 3.22 4.16
N LEU A 9 -12.60 2.00 3.75
CA LEU A 9 -11.20 1.66 3.40
C LEU A 9 -10.71 2.41 2.16
N LYS A 10 -11.54 2.50 1.12
CA LYS A 10 -11.25 3.29 -0.09
C LYS A 10 -10.99 4.76 0.26
N ASN A 11 -11.86 5.38 1.05
CA ASN A 11 -11.72 6.77 1.47
C ASN A 11 -10.44 6.99 2.29
N GLN A 12 -10.14 6.12 3.25
CA GLN A 12 -8.90 6.18 4.04
C GLN A 12 -7.66 6.06 3.14
N PHE A 13 -7.69 5.18 2.15
CA PHE A 13 -6.59 5.03 1.21
C PHE A 13 -6.41 6.31 0.37
N ILE A 14 -7.49 6.87 -0.16
CA ILE A 14 -7.49 8.15 -0.91
C ILE A 14 -6.91 9.28 -0.04
N GLU A 15 -7.36 9.43 1.20
CA GLU A 15 -6.87 10.48 2.11
C GLU A 15 -5.37 10.40 2.35
N LEU A 16 -4.82 9.18 2.43
CA LEU A 16 -3.40 8.97 2.72
C LEU A 16 -2.51 9.05 1.48
N THR A 17 -3.06 8.81 0.30
CA THR A 17 -2.26 8.67 -0.93
C THR A 17 -2.47 9.79 -1.94
N PHE A 18 -3.66 10.38 -2.01
CA PHE A 18 -3.98 11.47 -2.93
C PHE A 18 -3.65 12.83 -2.30
N ASN A 19 -3.05 13.72 -3.05
CA ASN A 19 -2.83 15.08 -2.59
C ASN A 19 -4.15 15.88 -2.51
N LYS A 20 -4.11 17.04 -1.82
CA LYS A 20 -5.29 17.87 -1.56
C LYS A 20 -5.99 18.34 -2.85
N GLU A 21 -5.22 18.66 -3.89
CA GLU A 21 -5.74 19.13 -5.17
C GLU A 21 -6.57 18.03 -5.86
N TRP A 22 -6.03 16.80 -5.95
CA TRP A 22 -6.72 15.68 -6.56
C TRP A 22 -7.92 15.22 -5.74
N ARG A 23 -7.85 15.24 -4.40
CA ARG A 23 -9.02 14.98 -3.56
C ARG A 23 -10.15 15.98 -3.85
N LYS A 24 -9.82 17.26 -4.00
CA LYS A 24 -10.79 18.28 -4.40
C LYS A 24 -11.38 17.98 -5.78
N LYS A 25 -10.56 17.58 -6.76
CA LYS A 25 -11.03 17.18 -8.09
C LYS A 25 -11.99 15.98 -8.05
N LEU A 26 -11.78 15.01 -7.16
CA LEU A 26 -12.69 13.88 -6.98
C LEU A 26 -14.07 14.28 -6.45
N ASP A 27 -14.14 15.32 -5.62
CA ASP A 27 -15.40 15.81 -5.03
C ASP A 27 -16.17 16.76 -5.95
N GLU A 28 -15.54 17.32 -6.98
CA GLU A 28 -16.19 18.18 -7.93
C GLU A 28 -17.10 17.38 -8.89
N THR A 29 -18.17 17.99 -9.41
CA THR A 29 -19.13 17.35 -10.32
C THR A 29 -18.43 16.81 -11.57
N PRO A 30 -18.69 15.54 -11.94
CA PRO A 30 -18.01 14.89 -13.04
C PRO A 30 -18.25 15.57 -14.38
N LYS A 31 -17.19 15.75 -15.17
CA LYS A 31 -17.23 16.25 -16.55
C LYS A 31 -16.55 15.23 -17.47
N SER A 32 -17.08 15.07 -18.66
CA SER A 32 -16.78 13.97 -19.59
C SER A 32 -15.31 13.76 -20.03
N TYR A 33 -14.41 14.71 -19.83
CA TYR A 33 -12.99 14.57 -20.18
C TYR A 33 -12.06 14.35 -18.98
N ARG A 34 -12.64 14.03 -17.83
CA ARG A 34 -11.93 13.93 -16.56
C ARG A 34 -11.39 12.52 -16.26
N ASP A 35 -12.05 11.51 -16.85
CA ASP A 35 -11.72 10.13 -16.56
C ASP A 35 -10.27 9.82 -16.99
N ALA A 36 -9.83 10.31 -18.16
CA ALA A 36 -8.46 10.16 -18.63
C ALA A 36 -7.44 10.75 -17.63
N GLU A 37 -7.64 12.00 -17.19
CA GLU A 37 -6.76 12.66 -16.23
C GLU A 37 -6.71 11.91 -14.89
N LEU A 38 -7.85 11.37 -14.42
CA LEU A 38 -7.92 10.61 -13.18
C LEU A 38 -7.17 9.27 -13.28
N ILE A 39 -7.30 8.59 -14.42
CA ILE A 39 -6.57 7.35 -14.70
C ILE A 39 -5.07 7.63 -14.77
N GLU A 40 -4.64 8.63 -15.54
CA GLU A 40 -3.23 9.06 -15.62
C GLU A 40 -2.66 9.37 -14.23
N TYR A 41 -3.45 10.06 -13.39
CA TYR A 41 -3.06 10.32 -12.02
C TYR A 41 -2.88 9.04 -11.21
N CYS A 42 -3.80 8.07 -11.32
CA CYS A 42 -3.68 6.78 -10.66
C CYS A 42 -2.38 6.05 -11.08
N LEU A 43 -2.07 6.04 -12.39
CA LEU A 43 -0.84 5.45 -12.89
C LEU A 43 0.40 6.19 -12.36
N SER A 44 0.35 7.52 -12.32
CA SER A 44 1.43 8.35 -11.77
C SER A 44 1.64 8.11 -10.29
N LYS A 45 0.62 7.74 -9.53
CA LYS A 45 0.72 7.35 -8.11
C LYS A 45 1.25 5.93 -7.93
N ALA A 46 0.85 4.99 -8.79
CA ALA A 46 1.31 3.61 -8.74
C ALA A 46 2.79 3.45 -9.16
N TRP A 47 3.26 4.29 -10.08
CA TRP A 47 4.61 4.22 -10.63
C TRP A 47 5.73 4.29 -9.58
N PRO A 48 5.79 5.25 -8.65
CA PRO A 48 6.83 5.31 -7.63
C PRO A 48 6.91 4.05 -6.76
N ASP A 49 5.76 3.46 -6.44
CA ASP A 49 5.67 2.26 -5.62
C ASP A 49 6.22 1.02 -6.34
N ALA A 50 5.97 0.93 -7.65
CA ALA A 50 6.45 -0.16 -8.48
C ALA A 50 7.97 -0.13 -8.70
N ILE A 51 8.54 1.07 -8.88
CA ILE A 51 9.97 1.24 -9.23
C ILE A 51 10.88 1.48 -8.03
N ILE A 52 10.40 1.31 -6.80
CA ILE A 52 11.19 1.60 -5.59
C ILE A 52 12.52 0.82 -5.56
N TYR A 53 12.53 -0.43 -6.05
CA TYR A 53 13.74 -1.26 -6.12
C TYR A 53 14.63 -0.91 -7.32
N VAL A 54 14.05 -0.45 -8.41
CA VAL A 54 14.77 0.06 -9.59
C VAL A 54 15.62 1.27 -9.18
N ARG A 55 15.03 2.20 -8.42
CA ARG A 55 15.74 3.38 -7.90
C ARG A 55 16.88 3.07 -6.94
N LYS A 56 16.79 1.97 -6.18
CA LYS A 56 17.80 1.61 -5.17
C LYS A 56 19.04 0.95 -5.76
N LYS A 57 18.93 0.24 -6.90
CA LYS A 57 20.03 -0.55 -7.46
C LYS A 57 20.95 0.25 -8.39
N ASN A 58 20.50 1.38 -8.96
CA ASN A 58 21.27 2.25 -9.86
C ASN A 58 22.02 1.50 -10.98
N SER A 59 21.43 0.43 -11.52
CA SER A 59 22.05 -0.31 -12.62
C SER A 59 21.83 0.42 -13.96
N PRO A 60 22.64 0.19 -15.00
CA PRO A 60 22.41 0.78 -16.32
C PRO A 60 21.01 0.46 -16.91
N SER A 61 20.52 -0.76 -16.67
CA SER A 61 19.16 -1.17 -17.07
C SER A 61 18.09 -0.38 -16.31
N ASP A 62 18.31 -0.08 -15.04
CA ASP A 62 17.40 0.71 -14.23
C ASP A 62 17.29 2.16 -14.72
N SER A 63 18.39 2.74 -15.20
CA SER A 63 18.40 4.07 -15.81
C SER A 63 17.58 4.14 -17.10
N ILE A 64 17.55 3.07 -17.88
CA ILE A 64 16.72 2.96 -19.10
C ILE A 64 15.24 2.97 -18.72
N ILE A 65 14.83 2.18 -17.70
CA ILE A 65 13.45 2.13 -17.22
C ILE A 65 12.99 3.50 -16.72
N LEU A 66 13.83 4.18 -15.94
CA LEU A 66 13.53 5.51 -15.45
C LEU A 66 13.43 6.55 -16.58
N GLY A 67 14.26 6.45 -17.62
CA GLY A 67 14.21 7.32 -18.79
C GLY A 67 12.96 7.13 -19.65
N LYS A 68 12.35 5.93 -19.62
CA LYS A 68 11.13 5.58 -20.37
C LYS A 68 9.83 5.65 -19.53
N ALA A 69 9.88 6.28 -18.36
CA ALA A 69 8.75 6.28 -17.42
C ALA A 69 7.43 6.76 -18.04
N GLU A 70 7.46 7.82 -18.85
CA GLU A 70 6.25 8.33 -19.50
C GLU A 70 5.72 7.38 -20.58
N GLU A 71 6.62 6.78 -21.38
CA GLU A 71 6.23 5.79 -22.40
C GLU A 71 5.60 4.54 -21.76
N ILE A 72 6.14 4.08 -20.63
CA ILE A 72 5.62 2.92 -19.88
C ILE A 72 4.23 3.25 -19.30
N LYS A 73 4.07 4.42 -18.71
CA LYS A 73 2.75 4.86 -18.19
C LYS A 73 1.74 5.00 -19.32
N GLN A 74 2.14 5.58 -20.47
CA GLN A 74 1.27 5.72 -21.61
C GLN A 74 0.86 4.36 -22.18
N CYS A 75 1.79 3.41 -22.28
CA CYS A 75 1.49 2.05 -22.72
C CYS A 75 0.41 1.38 -21.85
N LEU A 76 0.52 1.50 -20.50
CA LEU A 76 -0.49 0.97 -19.59
C LEU A 76 -1.80 1.75 -19.68
N PHE A 77 -1.76 3.07 -19.81
CA PHE A 77 -2.94 3.92 -19.99
C PHE A 77 -3.73 3.52 -21.25
N ASP A 78 -3.05 3.36 -22.37
CA ASP A 78 -3.68 2.96 -23.64
C ASP A 78 -4.32 1.56 -23.52
N ALA A 79 -3.63 0.62 -22.88
CA ALA A 79 -4.14 -0.71 -22.63
C ALA A 79 -5.38 -0.71 -21.71
N ILE A 80 -5.40 0.10 -20.67
CA ILE A 80 -6.55 0.23 -19.75
C ILE A 80 -7.72 0.90 -20.46
N THR A 81 -7.50 1.97 -21.20
CA THR A 81 -8.58 2.74 -21.86
C THR A 81 -9.14 2.05 -23.09
N ALA A 82 -8.33 1.27 -23.80
CA ALA A 82 -8.79 0.44 -24.91
C ALA A 82 -9.65 -0.75 -24.46
N SER A 83 -9.70 -1.06 -23.14
CA SER A 83 -10.33 -2.29 -22.61
C SER A 83 -9.86 -3.54 -23.37
N ALA A 84 -8.56 -3.63 -23.60
CA ALA A 84 -7.94 -4.61 -24.51
C ALA A 84 -7.89 -6.05 -23.94
N TRP A 85 -8.30 -6.26 -22.68
CA TRP A 85 -8.26 -7.60 -22.05
C TRP A 85 -9.46 -8.50 -22.42
N GLY A 86 -10.51 -7.98 -23.07
CA GLY A 86 -11.69 -8.79 -23.39
C GLY A 86 -12.33 -9.37 -22.10
N ASP A 87 -12.64 -10.68 -22.17
CA ASP A 87 -13.21 -11.43 -21.03
C ASP A 87 -12.13 -12.20 -20.22
N ASP A 88 -10.83 -12.04 -20.55
CA ASP A 88 -9.71 -12.76 -19.92
C ASP A 88 -8.64 -11.79 -19.40
N PHE A 89 -8.89 -11.28 -18.19
CA PHE A 89 -7.98 -10.40 -17.50
C PHE A 89 -6.63 -11.09 -17.20
N ASP A 90 -6.63 -12.35 -16.86
CA ASP A 90 -5.42 -13.12 -16.55
C ASP A 90 -4.45 -13.16 -17.72
N THR A 91 -4.94 -13.56 -18.91
CA THR A 91 -4.13 -13.60 -20.12
C THR A 91 -3.61 -12.22 -20.49
N TRP A 92 -4.46 -11.19 -20.42
CA TRP A 92 -4.04 -9.82 -20.68
C TRP A 92 -2.95 -9.37 -19.71
N HIS A 93 -3.14 -9.60 -18.41
CA HIS A 93 -2.19 -9.25 -17.36
C HIS A 93 -0.83 -9.93 -17.56
N ASP A 94 -0.84 -11.25 -17.85
CA ASP A 94 0.38 -12.02 -18.07
C ASP A 94 1.13 -11.53 -19.32
N ASN A 95 0.42 -11.19 -20.40
CA ASN A 95 1.00 -10.60 -21.60
C ASN A 95 1.64 -9.24 -21.31
N MET A 96 0.96 -8.37 -20.54
CA MET A 96 1.50 -7.07 -20.16
C MET A 96 2.74 -7.22 -19.27
N CYS A 97 2.71 -8.13 -18.30
CA CYS A 97 3.84 -8.39 -17.42
C CYS A 97 5.04 -9.00 -18.13
N SER A 98 4.81 -9.73 -19.22
CA SER A 98 5.83 -10.35 -20.05
C SER A 98 6.40 -9.42 -21.14
N ASN A 99 5.91 -8.18 -21.21
CA ASN A 99 6.40 -7.19 -22.18
C ASN A 99 7.86 -6.81 -21.88
N THR A 100 8.73 -7.08 -22.84
CA THR A 100 10.18 -6.82 -22.72
C THR A 100 10.63 -5.50 -23.35
N ASP A 101 9.75 -4.75 -24.03
CA ASP A 101 10.08 -3.55 -24.81
C ASP A 101 10.76 -2.46 -23.99
N PHE A 102 10.43 -2.41 -22.69
CA PHE A 102 10.94 -1.44 -21.75
C PHE A 102 12.04 -1.98 -20.83
N GLY A 103 12.36 -3.27 -20.92
CA GLY A 103 13.33 -3.92 -20.04
C GLY A 103 12.88 -4.08 -18.59
N MET A 104 11.59 -3.92 -18.32
CA MET A 104 11.02 -4.15 -16.98
C MET A 104 10.89 -5.64 -16.68
N ARG A 105 11.19 -6.03 -15.43
CA ARG A 105 10.99 -7.39 -14.94
C ARG A 105 9.51 -7.66 -14.71
N TYR A 106 9.09 -8.91 -14.83
CA TYR A 106 7.72 -9.35 -14.59
C TYR A 106 7.16 -8.86 -13.23
N GLY A 107 7.93 -9.04 -12.14
CA GLY A 107 7.53 -8.60 -10.81
C GLY A 107 7.32 -7.09 -10.68
N VAL A 108 8.06 -6.26 -11.42
CA VAL A 108 7.87 -4.80 -11.44
C VAL A 108 6.63 -4.43 -12.24
N TRP A 109 6.40 -5.07 -13.39
CA TRP A 109 5.19 -4.89 -14.18
C TRP A 109 3.92 -5.25 -13.40
N GLN A 110 3.87 -6.45 -12.80
CA GLN A 110 2.70 -6.87 -12.03
C GLN A 110 2.37 -5.86 -10.92
N LYS A 111 3.39 -5.37 -10.22
CA LYS A 111 3.15 -4.38 -9.16
C LYS A 111 2.60 -3.08 -9.73
N PHE A 112 3.16 -2.58 -10.84
CA PHE A 112 2.68 -1.36 -11.47
C PHE A 112 1.23 -1.49 -11.94
N ILE A 113 0.89 -2.59 -12.63
CA ILE A 113 -0.47 -2.86 -13.11
C ILE A 113 -1.44 -2.96 -11.92
N ASN A 114 -1.15 -3.83 -10.96
CA ASN A 114 -2.08 -4.11 -9.85
C ASN A 114 -2.25 -2.91 -8.91
N MET A 115 -1.18 -2.13 -8.67
CA MET A 115 -1.30 -0.86 -7.93
C MET A 115 -2.13 0.16 -8.71
N SER A 116 -1.98 0.23 -10.03
CA SER A 116 -2.81 1.11 -10.87
C SER A 116 -4.29 0.76 -10.74
N PHE A 117 -4.64 -0.52 -10.86
CA PHE A 117 -6.01 -1.00 -10.67
C PHE A 117 -6.52 -0.75 -9.24
N LYS A 118 -5.68 -0.90 -8.24
CA LYS A 118 -6.04 -0.56 -6.85
C LYS A 118 -6.42 0.92 -6.71
N TYR A 119 -5.63 1.84 -7.27
CA TYR A 119 -5.95 3.28 -7.26
C TYR A 119 -7.25 3.56 -8.03
N ILE A 120 -7.43 2.95 -9.21
CA ILE A 120 -8.64 3.09 -10.03
C ILE A 120 -9.87 2.52 -9.30
N TYR A 121 -9.74 1.38 -8.63
CA TYR A 121 -10.79 0.79 -7.80
C TYR A 121 -11.28 1.74 -6.71
N CYS A 122 -10.38 2.50 -6.09
CA CYS A 122 -10.75 3.47 -5.06
C CYS A 122 -11.60 4.62 -5.59
N ILE A 123 -11.48 4.98 -6.87
CA ILE A 123 -12.17 6.12 -7.48
C ILE A 123 -13.20 5.74 -8.53
N ASN A 124 -13.46 4.44 -8.71
CA ASN A 124 -14.30 3.95 -9.80
C ASN A 124 -15.72 4.50 -9.77
N ASP A 125 -16.28 4.78 -8.59
CA ASP A 125 -17.56 5.43 -8.40
C ASP A 125 -17.58 6.91 -8.82
N LYS A 126 -16.42 7.51 -9.03
CA LYS A 126 -16.22 8.90 -9.47
C LYS A 126 -15.92 9.03 -10.97
N LEU A 127 -15.71 7.91 -11.67
CA LEU A 127 -15.47 7.89 -13.11
C LEU A 127 -16.81 7.89 -13.87
N ASN A 128 -16.90 8.70 -14.93
CA ASN A 128 -18.08 8.78 -15.77
C ASN A 128 -18.17 7.64 -16.79
N SER A 129 -17.05 7.36 -17.47
CA SER A 129 -16.91 6.20 -18.33
C SER A 129 -16.46 5.05 -17.43
N ARG A 130 -17.35 4.10 -17.20
CA ARG A 130 -16.97 2.89 -16.49
C ARG A 130 -15.87 2.20 -17.29
N ILE A 131 -14.68 2.14 -16.70
CA ILE A 131 -13.67 1.20 -17.15
C ILE A 131 -14.35 -0.17 -17.06
N ARG A 132 -14.38 -0.90 -18.17
CA ARG A 132 -15.00 -2.24 -18.23
C ARG A 132 -14.08 -3.28 -17.56
N VAL A 133 -13.71 -3.03 -16.30
CA VAL A 133 -12.98 -3.98 -15.46
C VAL A 133 -13.97 -4.57 -14.49
N ASP A 134 -14.09 -5.87 -14.46
CA ASP A 134 -14.56 -6.54 -13.27
C ASP A 134 -13.41 -6.53 -12.26
N PHE A 135 -13.53 -5.73 -11.21
CA PHE A 135 -12.50 -5.68 -10.18
C PHE A 135 -12.37 -6.97 -9.38
N ASN A 136 -13.30 -7.91 -9.55
CA ASN A 136 -13.17 -9.26 -8.98
C ASN A 136 -12.08 -10.08 -9.69
N ASP A 137 -11.79 -9.75 -10.96
CA ASP A 137 -10.73 -10.39 -11.73
C ASP A 137 -9.36 -9.77 -11.47
N CYS A 138 -9.30 -8.59 -10.82
CA CYS A 138 -8.04 -7.91 -10.54
C CYS A 138 -7.20 -8.68 -9.52
N HIS A 139 -5.89 -8.65 -9.74
CA HIS A 139 -4.94 -9.33 -8.87
C HIS A 139 -4.50 -8.46 -7.69
N ILE A 140 -4.03 -9.11 -6.63
CA ILE A 140 -3.41 -8.42 -5.50
C ILE A 140 -2.08 -7.80 -5.93
N PRO A 141 -1.79 -6.53 -5.60
CA PRO A 141 -0.45 -5.97 -5.77
C PRO A 141 0.55 -6.73 -4.90
N LEU A 142 1.51 -7.42 -5.53
CA LEU A 142 2.52 -8.15 -4.78
C LEU A 142 3.64 -7.17 -4.37
N ASP A 143 3.71 -6.87 -3.10
CA ASP A 143 4.74 -6.07 -2.45
C ASP A 143 5.29 -6.78 -1.20
N ASP A 144 6.16 -6.13 -0.43
CA ASP A 144 6.74 -6.75 0.77
C ASP A 144 5.69 -7.17 1.81
N ASN A 145 4.58 -6.43 1.94
CA ASN A 145 3.52 -6.73 2.92
C ASN A 145 2.64 -7.89 2.45
N THR A 146 2.19 -7.85 1.20
CA THR A 146 1.37 -8.91 0.61
C THR A 146 2.18 -10.19 0.45
N LEU A 147 3.48 -10.09 0.11
CA LEU A 147 4.36 -11.25 0.05
C LEU A 147 4.57 -11.87 1.44
N LEU A 148 4.78 -11.05 2.48
CA LEU A 148 4.86 -11.54 3.85
C LEU A 148 3.57 -12.25 4.29
N TRP A 149 2.42 -11.70 3.93
CA TRP A 149 1.13 -12.33 4.19
C TRP A 149 1.01 -13.68 3.46
N CYS A 150 1.36 -13.75 2.17
CA CYS A 150 1.38 -14.99 1.40
C CYS A 150 2.30 -16.05 2.00
N ASN A 151 3.51 -15.65 2.45
CA ASN A 151 4.46 -16.54 3.12
C ASN A 151 3.88 -17.09 4.44
N ASN A 152 3.25 -16.25 5.25
CA ASN A 152 2.63 -16.65 6.51
C ASN A 152 1.43 -17.60 6.29
N LYS A 153 0.78 -17.53 5.13
CA LYS A 153 -0.28 -18.45 4.72
C LYS A 153 0.22 -19.74 4.06
N GLY A 154 1.54 -19.85 3.83
CA GLY A 154 2.13 -21.00 3.14
C GLY A 154 1.85 -21.04 1.64
N ILE A 155 1.41 -19.92 1.04
CA ILE A 155 1.14 -19.81 -0.40
C ILE A 155 2.45 -19.81 -1.19
N THR A 156 3.50 -19.19 -0.64
CA THR A 156 4.82 -19.08 -1.28
C THR A 156 5.93 -18.98 -0.23
N ASP A 157 7.17 -19.17 -0.67
CA ASP A 157 8.41 -18.96 0.11
C ASP A 157 9.33 -17.89 -0.53
N ILE A 158 8.83 -17.20 -1.54
CA ILE A 158 9.58 -16.16 -2.27
C ILE A 158 9.93 -15.02 -1.31
N LYS A 159 11.16 -14.48 -1.44
CA LYS A 159 11.66 -13.43 -0.57
C LYS A 159 11.60 -12.03 -1.16
N ALA A 160 11.50 -11.92 -2.49
CA ALA A 160 11.55 -10.65 -3.18
C ALA A 160 10.52 -10.61 -4.33
N TRP A 161 9.51 -9.78 -4.18
CA TRP A 161 8.41 -9.66 -5.15
C TRP A 161 8.88 -9.17 -6.54
N ASN A 162 9.94 -8.39 -6.60
CA ASN A 162 10.45 -7.83 -7.85
C ASN A 162 11.19 -8.84 -8.73
N ASP A 163 11.57 -9.99 -8.18
CA ASP A 163 12.26 -11.06 -8.89
C ASP A 163 11.34 -12.26 -9.17
N VAL A 164 10.04 -12.13 -8.88
CA VAL A 164 9.04 -13.18 -9.14
C VAL A 164 8.97 -13.51 -10.63
N THR A 165 8.94 -14.81 -10.94
CA THR A 165 8.74 -15.34 -12.29
C THR A 165 7.24 -15.46 -12.62
N PRO A 166 6.86 -15.59 -13.91
CA PRO A 166 5.47 -15.81 -14.30
C PRO A 166 4.83 -17.02 -13.59
N ASP A 167 5.54 -18.16 -13.53
CA ASP A 167 5.03 -19.38 -12.89
C ASP A 167 4.86 -19.24 -11.37
N GLU A 168 5.78 -18.54 -10.71
CA GLU A 168 5.67 -18.23 -9.29
C GLU A 168 4.52 -17.28 -9.03
N TYR A 169 4.37 -16.26 -9.85
CA TYR A 169 3.26 -15.30 -9.73
C TYR A 169 1.91 -16.00 -9.91
N LYS A 170 1.78 -16.87 -10.90
CA LYS A 170 0.56 -17.67 -11.13
C LYS A 170 0.21 -18.49 -9.88
N ARG A 171 1.18 -19.20 -9.29
CA ARG A 171 0.94 -19.96 -8.05
C ARG A 171 0.49 -19.07 -6.88
N ILE A 172 1.06 -17.87 -6.75
CA ILE A 172 0.64 -16.91 -5.72
C ILE A 172 -0.77 -16.43 -6.00
N ARG A 173 -1.11 -16.06 -7.22
CA ARG A 173 -2.45 -15.64 -7.63
C ARG A 173 -3.49 -16.72 -7.29
N ASP A 174 -3.25 -17.95 -7.70
CA ASP A 174 -4.14 -19.07 -7.45
C ASP A 174 -4.29 -19.33 -5.94
N GLY A 175 -3.21 -19.24 -5.17
CA GLY A 175 -3.24 -19.35 -3.70
C GLY A 175 -4.03 -18.22 -3.03
N VAL A 176 -3.90 -16.98 -3.51
CA VAL A 176 -4.68 -15.83 -3.04
C VAL A 176 -6.16 -16.01 -3.35
N HIS A 177 -6.48 -16.49 -4.55
CA HIS A 177 -7.86 -16.77 -4.95
C HIS A 177 -8.52 -17.83 -4.04
N ASN A 178 -7.83 -18.93 -3.77
CA ASN A 178 -8.29 -19.95 -2.82
C ASN A 178 -8.52 -19.39 -1.39
N GLU A 179 -7.66 -18.49 -0.92
CA GLU A 179 -7.86 -17.83 0.38
C GLU A 179 -9.10 -16.93 0.39
N ILE A 180 -9.40 -16.24 -0.72
CA ILE A 180 -10.60 -15.40 -0.87
C ILE A 180 -11.85 -16.29 -0.88
N GLU A 181 -11.87 -17.36 -1.65
CA GLU A 181 -13.01 -18.31 -1.71
C GLU A 181 -13.34 -18.92 -0.35
N ASN A 182 -12.31 -19.21 0.46
CA ASN A 182 -12.45 -19.74 1.80
C ASN A 182 -12.74 -18.68 2.89
N ASN A 183 -12.75 -17.40 2.52
CA ASN A 183 -12.89 -16.28 3.47
C ASN A 183 -14.09 -15.41 3.14
N SER A 184 -15.18 -15.57 3.88
CA SER A 184 -16.41 -14.78 3.69
C SER A 184 -16.26 -13.27 3.98
N THR A 185 -15.10 -12.81 4.39
CA THR A 185 -14.87 -11.41 4.78
C THR A 185 -14.57 -10.51 3.58
N VAL A 186 -13.99 -11.05 2.52
CA VAL A 186 -13.57 -10.31 1.31
C VAL A 186 -14.11 -11.00 0.05
N ASP A 187 -14.40 -10.21 -0.96
CA ASP A 187 -14.98 -10.68 -2.22
C ASP A 187 -13.94 -10.72 -3.36
N ASN A 188 -12.83 -10.00 -3.23
CA ASN A 188 -11.79 -9.92 -4.26
C ASN A 188 -10.40 -9.60 -3.69
N ALA A 189 -9.39 -9.70 -4.54
CA ALA A 189 -7.98 -9.52 -4.17
C ALA A 189 -7.65 -8.08 -3.74
N LEU A 190 -8.34 -7.07 -4.27
CA LEU A 190 -8.11 -5.67 -3.88
C LEU A 190 -8.66 -5.38 -2.48
N GLN A 191 -9.81 -5.96 -2.10
CA GLN A 191 -10.33 -5.89 -0.74
C GLN A 191 -9.41 -6.61 0.25
N LEU A 192 -8.86 -7.77 -0.13
CA LEU A 192 -7.89 -8.48 0.69
C LEU A 192 -6.65 -7.65 0.93
N GLU A 193 -6.12 -6.99 -0.10
CA GLU A 193 -4.94 -6.14 0.02
C GLU A 193 -5.18 -4.96 0.97
N PHE A 194 -6.34 -4.33 0.95
CA PHE A 194 -6.67 -3.29 1.93
C PHE A 194 -6.62 -3.81 3.38
N LEU A 195 -7.08 -5.02 3.63
CA LEU A 195 -6.99 -5.62 4.97
C LEU A 195 -5.53 -5.90 5.36
N VAL A 196 -4.73 -6.47 4.47
CA VAL A 196 -3.30 -6.74 4.70
C VAL A 196 -2.55 -5.44 5.00
N TRP A 197 -2.79 -4.39 4.21
CA TRP A 197 -2.20 -3.08 4.42
C TRP A 197 -2.61 -2.44 5.76
N ARG A 198 -3.89 -2.55 6.14
CA ARG A 198 -4.41 -2.03 7.41
C ARG A 198 -3.81 -2.75 8.60
N ILE A 199 -3.73 -4.08 8.57
CA ILE A 199 -3.08 -4.87 9.62
C ILE A 199 -1.64 -4.42 9.80
N LYS A 200 -0.89 -4.25 8.72
CA LYS A 200 0.49 -3.75 8.78
C LYS A 200 0.59 -2.38 9.45
N LYS A 201 -0.30 -1.44 9.10
CA LYS A 201 -0.34 -0.10 9.73
C LYS A 201 -0.61 -0.17 11.23
N ILE A 202 -1.53 -1.03 11.66
CA ILE A 202 -1.81 -1.26 13.09
C ILE A 202 -0.58 -1.83 13.79
N CYS A 203 0.09 -2.83 13.20
CA CYS A 203 1.30 -3.42 13.76
C CYS A 203 2.43 -2.38 13.90
N ASP A 204 2.61 -1.49 12.91
CA ASP A 204 3.61 -0.42 12.98
C ASP A 204 3.31 0.58 14.10
N VAL A 205 2.03 0.95 14.28
CA VAL A 205 1.60 1.81 15.41
C VAL A 205 1.88 1.14 16.76
N LEU A 206 1.49 -0.13 16.90
CA LEU A 206 1.72 -0.88 18.15
C LEU A 206 3.22 -1.02 18.46
N LYS A 207 4.06 -1.24 17.45
CA LYS A 207 5.51 -1.27 17.60
C LYS A 207 6.07 0.08 18.08
N ASN A 208 5.58 1.18 17.52
CA ASN A 208 5.98 2.52 17.94
C ASN A 208 5.55 2.82 19.39
N ILE A 209 4.34 2.40 19.79
CA ILE A 209 3.86 2.53 21.17
C ILE A 209 4.75 1.72 22.11
N LYS A 210 5.13 0.50 21.74
CA LYS A 210 6.07 -0.31 22.55
C LYS A 210 7.43 0.39 22.71
N ASN A 211 8.00 0.90 21.61
CA ASN A 211 9.26 1.64 21.66
C ASN A 211 9.18 2.88 22.55
N LEU A 212 8.05 3.60 22.50
CA LEU A 212 7.80 4.75 23.40
C LEU A 212 7.77 4.32 24.87
N LYS A 213 7.12 3.20 25.16
CA LYS A 213 7.09 2.64 26.54
C LYS A 213 8.49 2.30 27.02
N ASP A 214 9.25 1.55 26.22
CA ASP A 214 10.62 1.14 26.55
C ASP A 214 11.54 2.37 26.81
N ASN A 215 11.35 3.45 26.07
CA ASN A 215 12.06 4.73 26.26
C ASN A 215 11.61 5.45 27.53
N LEU A 216 10.33 5.43 27.88
CA LEU A 216 9.80 6.02 29.13
C LEU A 216 10.32 5.27 30.35
N ASP A 217 10.31 3.94 30.34
CA ASP A 217 10.86 3.10 31.41
C ASP A 217 12.37 3.37 31.61
N GLY A 218 13.12 3.61 30.54
CA GLY A 218 14.53 4.01 30.57
C GLY A 218 14.76 5.40 31.19
N LEU A 219 13.87 6.37 30.86
CA LEU A 219 13.89 7.72 31.44
C LEU A 219 13.57 7.70 32.94
N GLU A 220 12.57 6.94 33.35
CA GLU A 220 12.24 6.77 34.79
C GLU A 220 13.41 6.21 35.58
N THR A 221 14.08 5.17 35.04
CA THR A 221 15.28 4.59 35.64
C THR A 221 16.39 5.64 35.79
N SER A 222 16.57 6.49 34.78
CA SER A 222 17.57 7.56 34.81
C SER A 222 17.25 8.64 35.84
N ILE A 223 15.98 9.03 35.94
CA ILE A 223 15.49 10.02 36.90
C ILE A 223 15.72 9.48 38.34
N SER A 224 15.28 8.26 38.63
CA SER A 224 15.50 7.63 39.94
C SER A 224 16.97 7.55 40.28
N PHE A 225 17.86 7.22 39.35
CA PHE A 225 19.30 7.23 39.59
C PHE A 225 19.83 8.62 39.97
N PHE A 226 19.38 9.69 39.31
CA PHE A 226 19.80 11.04 39.68
C PHE A 226 19.27 11.49 41.06
N GLU A 227 18.05 11.12 41.40
CA GLU A 227 17.48 11.35 42.72
C GLU A 227 18.28 10.63 43.84
N ASP A 228 18.64 9.36 43.61
CA ASP A 228 19.51 8.57 44.49
C ASP A 228 20.90 9.19 44.65
N CYS A 229 21.40 9.89 43.62
CA CYS A 229 22.64 10.68 43.67
C CYS A 229 22.49 12.03 44.40
N GLY A 230 21.31 12.38 44.89
CA GLY A 230 21.03 13.60 45.66
C GLY A 230 20.74 14.85 44.79
N PHE A 231 20.40 14.65 43.53
CA PHE A 231 19.96 15.75 42.66
C PHE A 231 18.48 16.06 42.92
N ASP A 232 18.16 17.28 43.28
CA ASP A 232 16.78 17.76 43.42
C ASP A 232 16.19 18.07 42.04
N LEU A 233 15.58 17.04 41.41
CA LEU A 233 15.00 17.17 40.08
C LEU A 233 13.62 17.80 40.11
N GLU A 234 12.87 17.71 41.21
CA GLU A 234 11.52 18.29 41.37
C GLU A 234 11.48 19.80 41.25
N ASN A 235 12.54 20.46 41.72
CA ASN A 235 12.66 21.94 41.69
C ASN A 235 13.19 22.46 40.35
N ASN A 236 13.46 21.59 39.38
CA ASN A 236 13.85 21.99 38.01
C ASN A 236 12.62 22.05 37.09
N SER A 237 12.22 23.26 36.71
CA SER A 237 11.02 23.48 35.87
C SER A 237 11.01 22.71 34.54
N ASN A 238 12.18 22.46 33.96
CA ASN A 238 12.32 21.69 32.74
C ASN A 238 12.09 20.18 32.99
N VAL A 239 12.58 19.67 34.11
CA VAL A 239 12.37 18.26 34.50
C VAL A 239 10.92 18.03 34.89
N THR A 240 10.31 18.93 35.63
CA THR A 240 8.87 18.87 36.00
C THR A 240 8.00 18.88 34.72
N ALA A 241 8.32 19.69 33.72
CA ALA A 241 7.60 19.70 32.45
C ALA A 241 7.74 18.35 31.70
N VAL A 242 8.92 17.73 31.70
CA VAL A 242 9.14 16.40 31.11
C VAL A 242 8.37 15.33 31.86
N LEU A 243 8.40 15.31 33.20
CA LEU A 243 7.65 14.36 34.01
C LEU A 243 6.13 14.44 33.76
N ASN A 244 5.56 15.64 33.70
CA ASN A 244 4.16 15.82 33.35
C ASN A 244 3.81 15.28 31.94
N GLN A 245 4.69 15.45 30.95
CA GLN A 245 4.48 14.88 29.62
C GLN A 245 4.60 13.35 29.61
N MET A 246 5.49 12.79 30.42
CA MET A 246 5.62 11.33 30.58
C MET A 246 4.33 10.72 31.16
N ASP A 247 3.72 11.35 32.16
CA ASP A 247 2.47 10.86 32.76
C ASP A 247 1.31 10.87 31.73
N ILE A 248 1.19 11.93 30.93
CA ILE A 248 0.23 11.99 29.83
C ILE A 248 0.47 10.86 28.81
N LEU A 249 1.72 10.59 28.45
CA LEU A 249 2.07 9.52 27.53
C LEU A 249 1.78 8.13 28.13
N LYS A 250 2.00 7.92 29.42
CA LYS A 250 1.66 6.65 30.11
C LYS A 250 0.15 6.40 30.07
N GLU A 251 -0.68 7.42 30.33
CA GLU A 251 -2.13 7.30 30.21
C GLU A 251 -2.55 6.92 28.79
N TYR A 252 -1.92 7.52 27.78
CA TYR A 252 -2.20 7.22 26.38
C TYR A 252 -1.80 5.77 26.01
N ILE A 253 -0.63 5.31 26.49
CA ILE A 253 -0.16 3.92 26.31
C ILE A 253 -1.09 2.93 27.02
N ALA A 254 -1.55 3.26 28.24
CA ALA A 254 -2.52 2.44 28.96
C ALA A 254 -3.84 2.30 28.20
N PHE A 255 -4.35 3.42 27.63
CA PHE A 255 -5.58 3.44 26.83
C PHE A 255 -5.44 2.61 25.55
N SER A 256 -4.27 2.61 24.89
CA SER A 256 -4.02 1.86 23.66
C SER A 256 -4.09 0.33 23.82
N LYS A 257 -4.05 -0.18 25.06
CA LYS A 257 -4.22 -1.61 25.35
C LYS A 257 -5.68 -2.08 25.25
N PHE A 258 -6.64 -1.15 25.18
CA PHE A 258 -8.06 -1.43 25.04
C PHE A 258 -8.55 -1.30 23.57
N LEU A 259 -7.68 -0.90 22.64
CA LEU A 259 -7.94 -0.86 21.19
C LEU A 259 -7.35 -2.09 20.50
#